data_6c8c1a5bd6879a9f2d90435731a2655a
#
_entry.id   6c8c1a5bd6879a9f2d90435731a2655a
#
_cell.length_a   1.000
_cell.length_b   1.000
_cell.length_c   1.000
_cell.angle_alpha   90.00
_cell.angle_beta   90.00
_cell.angle_gamma   90.00
#
_symmetry.space_group_name_H-M   'P 1'
#
loop_
_entity.id
_entity.type
_entity.pdbx_description
1 polymer ?
#
loop_
_entity_poly.entity_id
_entity_poly.type
_entity_poly.pdbx_seq_one_letter_code
_entity_poly.pdbx_strand_id
1 'polypeptide(L)'
;MYKRQILRSATKTLFTQDKAIILQALPWIAIGLFMMYVIQSFCKYYVSCQGHIMGAKMERDMRQELFEHYEELSFSYYSQNNSGQMMSKLVSDLFDISEFAHHGPENLFISLVKIVGSFIFLFLINKKLALPLIVLVILMFLFSFRQNQKMQRTFMENRKKIGDVNASLQDTLSGIRVVQSFTNEEIEKEKFQKSNHAFLVSKKDNYRCMGEFMSSNLFFQGMMYLVTLVYGGYLIANNEMSAADLAMYALYIGIFISPIQILVELMEMMQKGLSGFRRFLDVMETEPEIQDAPDAVELKDVKGRVCYEDVSFHYSDDETTVLSHVSIEIPAGKSVA
;
A
#
# COMPACT_ATOMS: atom_id res chain seq x y z
N MET A 1 27.49 -1.04 -0.42
CA MET A 1 28.73 -0.30 -0.73
C MET A 1 29.92 -1.24 -0.89
N TYR A 2 30.30 -2.08 0.07
CA TYR A 2 31.43 -3.01 0.00
C TYR A 2 31.42 -4.02 -1.16
N LYS A 3 30.29 -4.63 -1.48
CA LYS A 3 30.14 -5.59 -2.61
C LYS A 3 30.63 -5.03 -3.94
N ARG A 4 30.48 -3.72 -4.14
CA ARG A 4 30.81 -3.01 -5.38
C ARG A 4 32.25 -2.56 -5.41
N GLN A 5 32.85 -2.27 -4.26
CA GLN A 5 34.26 -1.98 -4.17
C GLN A 5 35.09 -3.24 -4.47
N ILE A 6 34.59 -4.40 -4.01
CA ILE A 6 35.14 -5.71 -4.36
C ILE A 6 34.96 -5.98 -5.86
N LEU A 7 33.77 -5.74 -6.43
CA LEU A 7 33.52 -5.87 -7.86
C LEU A 7 34.42 -4.94 -8.69
N ARG A 8 34.64 -3.67 -8.27
CA ARG A 8 35.55 -2.75 -8.95
C ARG A 8 36.99 -3.23 -8.88
N SER A 9 37.46 -3.69 -7.74
CA SER A 9 38.80 -4.26 -7.59
C SER A 9 38.93 -5.52 -8.43
N ALA A 10 37.92 -6.41 -8.39
CA ALA A 10 37.86 -7.61 -9.20
C ALA A 10 37.85 -7.29 -10.71
N THR A 11 37.03 -6.33 -11.13
CA THR A 11 36.95 -5.95 -12.54
C THR A 11 38.26 -5.35 -13.01
N LYS A 12 38.92 -4.46 -12.24
CA LYS A 12 40.24 -3.96 -12.57
C LYS A 12 41.29 -5.07 -12.71
N THR A 13 41.29 -6.03 -11.78
CA THR A 13 42.20 -7.17 -11.79
C THR A 13 41.93 -8.11 -12.97
N LEU A 14 40.67 -8.32 -13.34
CA LEU A 14 40.26 -9.17 -14.48
C LEU A 14 40.58 -8.52 -15.83
N PHE A 15 40.67 -7.19 -15.90
CA PHE A 15 41.10 -6.45 -17.12
C PHE A 15 42.60 -6.23 -17.22
N THR A 16 43.39 -6.69 -16.22
CA THR A 16 44.87 -6.75 -16.39
C THR A 16 45.21 -7.91 -17.33
N GLN A 17 46.17 -7.72 -18.19
CA GLN A 17 46.60 -8.79 -19.13
C GLN A 17 47.48 -9.87 -18.49
N ASP A 18 47.82 -9.74 -17.20
CA ASP A 18 48.64 -10.71 -16.48
C ASP A 18 47.78 -11.86 -15.92
N LYS A 19 47.86 -13.01 -16.60
CA LYS A 19 47.14 -14.21 -16.27
C LYS A 19 47.43 -14.73 -14.85
N ALA A 20 48.66 -14.55 -14.36
CA ALA A 20 49.03 -15.03 -13.02
C ALA A 20 48.33 -14.23 -11.92
N ILE A 21 48.25 -12.91 -12.06
CA ILE A 21 47.57 -12.00 -11.13
C ILE A 21 46.07 -12.34 -11.09
N ILE A 22 45.45 -12.57 -12.25
CA ILE A 22 44.04 -12.92 -12.37
C ILE A 22 43.77 -14.23 -11.60
N LEU A 23 44.53 -15.27 -11.86
CA LEU A 23 44.33 -16.59 -11.25
C LEU A 23 44.55 -16.58 -9.74
N GLN A 24 45.46 -15.76 -9.21
CA GLN A 24 45.66 -15.60 -7.77
C GLN A 24 44.53 -14.82 -7.08
N ALA A 25 43.91 -13.85 -7.78
CA ALA A 25 42.86 -13.01 -7.23
C ALA A 25 41.47 -13.71 -7.22
N LEU A 26 41.22 -14.59 -8.20
CA LEU A 26 39.91 -15.25 -8.36
C LEU A 26 39.36 -15.95 -7.10
N PRO A 27 40.14 -16.77 -6.34
CA PRO A 27 39.67 -17.41 -5.13
C PRO A 27 39.25 -16.40 -4.05
N TRP A 28 40.04 -15.34 -3.86
CA TRP A 28 39.73 -14.31 -2.87
C TRP A 28 38.50 -13.50 -3.24
N ILE A 29 38.31 -13.20 -4.52
CA ILE A 29 37.10 -12.56 -5.05
C ILE A 29 35.89 -13.47 -4.83
N ALA A 30 36.02 -14.76 -5.14
CA ALA A 30 34.94 -15.73 -4.95
C ALA A 30 34.53 -15.86 -3.46
N ILE A 31 35.52 -16.00 -2.55
CA ILE A 31 35.26 -16.05 -1.11
C ILE A 31 34.59 -14.74 -0.62
N GLY A 32 35.12 -13.59 -1.04
CA GLY A 32 34.56 -12.29 -0.64
C GLY A 32 33.12 -12.11 -1.13
N LEU A 33 32.82 -12.49 -2.37
CA LEU A 33 31.47 -12.46 -2.91
C LEU A 33 30.55 -13.45 -2.21
N PHE A 34 31.01 -14.66 -1.95
CA PHE A 34 30.25 -15.67 -1.22
C PHE A 34 29.86 -15.16 0.18
N MET A 35 30.83 -14.66 0.95
CA MET A 35 30.57 -14.11 2.28
C MET A 35 29.59 -12.94 2.24
N MET A 36 29.70 -12.05 1.23
CA MET A 36 28.75 -10.97 1.04
C MET A 36 27.33 -11.46 0.73
N TYR A 37 27.18 -12.52 -0.07
CA TYR A 37 25.86 -13.09 -0.34
C TYR A 37 25.26 -13.75 0.91
N VAL A 38 26.06 -14.42 1.72
CA VAL A 38 25.62 -14.99 3.00
C VAL A 38 25.11 -13.88 3.93
N ILE A 39 25.90 -12.81 4.10
CA ILE A 39 25.51 -11.65 4.93
C ILE A 39 24.23 -11.01 4.36
N GLN A 40 24.17 -10.78 3.05
CA GLN A 40 23.00 -10.21 2.40
C GLN A 40 21.74 -11.07 2.60
N SER A 41 21.87 -12.38 2.49
CA SER A 41 20.77 -13.32 2.71
C SER A 41 20.27 -13.28 4.15
N PHE A 42 21.20 -13.30 5.11
CA PHE A 42 20.87 -13.18 6.52
C PHE A 42 20.17 -11.84 6.85
N CYS A 43 20.73 -10.73 6.38
CA CYS A 43 20.12 -9.41 6.57
C CYS A 43 18.72 -9.33 5.94
N LYS A 44 18.54 -9.89 4.72
CA LYS A 44 17.23 -9.90 4.05
C LYS A 44 16.22 -10.76 4.82
N TYR A 45 16.63 -11.93 5.29
CA TYR A 45 15.80 -12.77 6.15
C TYR A 45 15.38 -12.02 7.41
N TYR A 46 16.33 -11.42 8.13
CA TYR A 46 16.07 -10.70 9.36
C TYR A 46 15.10 -9.52 9.16
N VAL A 47 15.38 -8.66 8.18
CA VAL A 47 14.54 -7.49 7.87
C VAL A 47 13.14 -7.93 7.46
N SER A 48 13.03 -8.91 6.55
CA SER A 48 11.73 -9.41 6.09
C SER A 48 10.93 -10.06 7.23
N CYS A 49 11.57 -10.94 8.02
CA CYS A 49 10.90 -11.65 9.11
C CYS A 49 10.46 -10.69 10.23
N GLN A 50 11.39 -9.88 10.75
CA GLN A 50 11.10 -8.98 11.87
C GLN A 50 10.19 -7.82 11.47
N GLY A 51 10.32 -7.31 10.25
CA GLY A 51 9.43 -6.27 9.72
C GLY A 51 7.96 -6.73 9.70
N HIS A 52 7.69 -7.90 9.10
CA HIS A 52 6.33 -8.44 9.05
C HIS A 52 5.79 -8.83 10.44
N ILE A 53 6.64 -9.40 11.32
CA ILE A 53 6.24 -9.69 12.71
C ILE A 53 5.88 -8.41 13.46
N MET A 54 6.65 -7.32 13.27
CA MET A 54 6.34 -6.02 13.85
C MET A 54 5.01 -5.48 13.32
N GLY A 55 4.78 -5.51 12.00
CA GLY A 55 3.52 -5.12 11.38
C GLY A 55 2.33 -5.89 11.92
N ALA A 56 2.45 -7.23 12.02
CA ALA A 56 1.40 -8.08 12.56
C ALA A 56 1.08 -7.80 14.04
N LYS A 57 2.10 -7.49 14.85
CA LYS A 57 1.88 -7.09 16.26
C LYS A 57 1.14 -5.76 16.33
N MET A 58 1.55 -4.78 15.53
CA MET A 58 0.92 -3.47 15.47
C MET A 58 -0.54 -3.58 15.02
N GLU A 59 -0.82 -4.38 13.98
CA GLU A 59 -2.18 -4.66 13.53
C GLU A 59 -3.04 -5.33 14.63
N ARG A 60 -2.47 -6.29 15.36
CA ARG A 60 -3.14 -6.92 16.50
C ARG A 60 -3.49 -5.91 17.59
N ASP A 61 -2.52 -5.11 18.00
CA ASP A 61 -2.69 -4.18 19.12
C ASP A 61 -3.71 -3.09 18.76
N MET A 62 -3.61 -2.49 17.58
CA MET A 62 -4.61 -1.53 17.07
C MET A 62 -6.01 -2.14 16.93
N ARG A 63 -6.10 -3.41 16.51
CA ARG A 63 -7.39 -4.11 16.41
C ARG A 63 -8.01 -4.32 17.76
N GLN A 64 -7.21 -4.67 18.76
CA GLN A 64 -7.68 -4.83 20.13
C GLN A 64 -8.20 -3.50 20.69
N GLU A 65 -7.43 -2.43 20.59
CA GLU A 65 -7.83 -1.09 21.04
C GLU A 65 -9.11 -0.61 20.35
N LEU A 66 -9.20 -0.77 19.03
CA LEU A 66 -10.36 -0.36 18.27
C LEU A 66 -11.62 -1.18 18.64
N PHE A 67 -11.45 -2.48 18.88
CA PHE A 67 -12.55 -3.35 19.30
C PHE A 67 -13.02 -2.99 20.72
N GLU A 68 -12.11 -2.79 21.67
CA GLU A 68 -12.42 -2.35 23.03
C GLU A 68 -13.19 -1.02 23.00
N HIS A 69 -12.71 -0.07 22.21
CA HIS A 69 -13.39 1.22 22.06
C HIS A 69 -14.80 1.08 21.43
N TYR A 70 -14.97 0.19 20.46
CA TYR A 70 -16.30 -0.11 19.92
C TYR A 70 -17.25 -0.63 21.01
N GLU A 71 -16.79 -1.48 21.93
CA GLU A 71 -17.65 -2.00 23.02
C GLU A 71 -18.11 -0.90 23.99
N GLU A 72 -17.40 0.22 24.07
CA GLU A 72 -17.76 1.38 24.89
C GLU A 72 -18.74 2.35 24.20
N LEU A 73 -18.88 2.29 22.87
CA LEU A 73 -19.74 3.21 22.12
C LEU A 73 -21.22 2.90 22.31
N SER A 74 -22.04 3.96 22.29
CA SER A 74 -23.50 3.89 22.50
C SER A 74 -24.25 3.30 21.29
N PHE A 75 -25.49 2.85 21.51
CA PHE A 75 -26.36 2.34 20.43
C PHE A 75 -26.62 3.34 19.32
N SER A 76 -26.59 4.64 19.60
CA SER A 76 -26.75 5.68 18.57
C SER A 76 -25.65 5.59 17.51
N TYR A 77 -24.41 5.31 17.91
CA TYR A 77 -23.30 5.10 16.98
C TYR A 77 -23.57 3.92 16.04
N TYR A 78 -24.07 2.80 16.56
CA TYR A 78 -24.35 1.61 15.76
C TYR A 78 -25.54 1.77 14.82
N SER A 79 -26.55 2.59 15.20
CA SER A 79 -27.68 2.88 14.32
C SER A 79 -27.29 3.80 13.14
N GLN A 80 -26.29 4.66 13.32
CA GLN A 80 -25.80 5.59 12.29
C GLN A 80 -24.70 5.01 11.42
N ASN A 81 -24.00 3.97 11.86
CA ASN A 81 -22.87 3.37 11.17
C ASN A 81 -23.17 1.98 10.65
N ASN A 82 -22.77 1.71 9.40
CA ASN A 82 -22.95 0.40 8.78
C ASN A 82 -21.93 -0.60 9.33
N SER A 83 -22.40 -1.77 9.79
CA SER A 83 -21.54 -2.85 10.32
C SER A 83 -20.46 -3.31 9.34
N GLY A 84 -20.72 -3.29 8.02
CA GLY A 84 -19.73 -3.61 7.00
C GLY A 84 -18.59 -2.59 6.94
N GLN A 85 -18.88 -1.31 7.17
CA GLN A 85 -17.83 -0.27 7.25
C GLN A 85 -16.99 -0.42 8.52
N MET A 86 -17.61 -0.76 9.65
CA MET A 86 -16.92 -1.03 10.92
C MET A 86 -15.97 -2.24 10.77
N MET A 87 -16.45 -3.33 10.18
CA MET A 87 -15.62 -4.50 9.86
C MET A 87 -14.45 -4.15 8.92
N SER A 88 -14.67 -3.30 7.91
CA SER A 88 -13.60 -2.84 7.02
C SER A 88 -12.51 -2.07 7.78
N LYS A 89 -12.88 -1.26 8.77
CA LYS A 89 -11.91 -0.55 9.63
C LYS A 89 -11.08 -1.52 10.47
N LEU A 90 -11.71 -2.57 11.04
CA LEU A 90 -11.03 -3.59 11.86
C LEU A 90 -10.10 -4.52 11.07
N VAL A 91 -10.31 -4.66 9.76
CA VAL A 91 -9.57 -5.63 8.93
C VAL A 91 -8.72 -4.92 7.88
N SER A 92 -9.37 -4.25 6.92
CA SER A 92 -8.67 -3.73 5.74
C SER A 92 -7.85 -2.48 6.06
N ASP A 93 -8.38 -1.55 6.86
CA ASP A 93 -7.69 -0.32 7.20
C ASP A 93 -6.45 -0.58 8.07
N LEU A 94 -6.58 -1.47 9.06
CA LEU A 94 -5.45 -1.83 9.92
C LEU A 94 -4.35 -2.57 9.15
N PHE A 95 -4.73 -3.41 8.18
CA PHE A 95 -3.77 -4.04 7.29
C PHE A 95 -3.01 -2.98 6.47
N ASP A 96 -3.71 -2.04 5.83
CA ASP A 96 -3.08 -0.96 5.04
C ASP A 96 -2.16 -0.07 5.91
N ILE A 97 -2.53 0.19 7.17
CA ILE A 97 -1.71 0.93 8.14
C ILE A 97 -0.43 0.13 8.45
N SER A 98 -0.56 -1.14 8.80
CA SER A 98 0.57 -1.98 9.18
C SER A 98 1.56 -2.19 8.03
N GLU A 99 1.06 -2.41 6.81
CA GLU A 99 1.86 -2.51 5.59
C GLU A 99 2.68 -1.22 5.35
N PHE A 100 2.03 -0.05 5.47
CA PHE A 100 2.75 1.22 5.32
C PHE A 100 3.77 1.44 6.45
N ALA A 101 3.45 1.08 7.68
CA ALA A 101 4.30 1.36 8.83
C ALA A 101 5.62 0.58 8.80
N HIS A 102 5.65 -0.66 8.28
CA HIS A 102 6.90 -1.42 8.19
C HIS A 102 7.55 -1.34 6.80
N HIS A 103 6.81 -1.40 5.71
CA HIS A 103 7.37 -1.29 4.37
C HIS A 103 7.73 0.15 3.96
N GLY A 104 7.01 1.14 4.49
CA GLY A 104 7.25 2.54 4.17
C GLY A 104 8.69 2.99 4.48
N PRO A 105 9.12 2.96 5.75
CA PRO A 105 10.48 3.33 6.14
C PRO A 105 11.55 2.42 5.52
N GLU A 106 11.31 1.09 5.45
CA GLU A 106 12.23 0.13 4.82
C GLU A 106 12.51 0.50 3.37
N ASN A 107 11.45 0.62 2.57
CA ASN A 107 11.56 0.87 1.13
C ASN A 107 12.14 2.26 0.84
N LEU A 108 11.76 3.28 1.62
CA LEU A 108 12.30 4.62 1.50
C LEU A 108 13.81 4.63 1.77
N PHE A 109 14.23 4.04 2.88
CA PHE A 109 15.65 4.00 3.28
C PHE A 109 16.48 3.22 2.26
N ILE A 110 16.06 2.01 1.89
CA ILE A 110 16.79 1.16 0.93
C ILE A 110 16.87 1.84 -0.44
N SER A 111 15.77 2.46 -0.91
CA SER A 111 15.74 3.13 -2.22
C SER A 111 16.64 4.36 -2.24
N LEU A 112 16.60 5.19 -1.20
CA LEU A 112 17.48 6.36 -1.07
C LEU A 112 18.95 5.95 -1.01
N VAL A 113 19.31 4.96 -0.19
CA VAL A 113 20.70 4.47 -0.11
C VAL A 113 21.17 3.89 -1.44
N LYS A 114 20.33 3.15 -2.16
CA LYS A 114 20.65 2.62 -3.48
C LYS A 114 20.85 3.74 -4.51
N ILE A 115 19.95 4.70 -4.60
CA ILE A 115 20.01 5.78 -5.59
C ILE A 115 21.20 6.69 -5.26
N VAL A 116 21.22 7.29 -4.08
CA VAL A 116 22.26 8.26 -3.68
C VAL A 116 23.63 7.60 -3.65
N GLY A 117 23.77 6.44 -3.03
CA GLY A 117 25.03 5.71 -2.97
C GLY A 117 25.56 5.29 -4.34
N SER A 118 24.66 4.95 -5.28
CA SER A 118 25.03 4.64 -6.66
C SER A 118 25.54 5.89 -7.39
N PHE A 119 24.85 7.02 -7.27
CA PHE A 119 25.27 8.25 -7.92
C PHE A 119 26.56 8.81 -7.34
N ILE A 120 26.76 8.78 -6.03
CA ILE A 120 28.05 9.14 -5.43
C ILE A 120 29.17 8.30 -6.04
N PHE A 121 28.95 6.98 -6.15
CA PHE A 121 29.96 6.08 -6.70
C PHE A 121 30.24 6.35 -8.19
N LEU A 122 29.20 6.52 -9.02
CA LEU A 122 29.37 6.84 -10.43
C LEU A 122 30.03 8.22 -10.63
N PHE A 123 29.68 9.20 -9.82
CA PHE A 123 30.27 10.52 -9.86
C PHE A 123 31.76 10.51 -9.53
N LEU A 124 32.19 9.63 -8.61
CA LEU A 124 33.63 9.43 -8.30
C LEU A 124 34.39 8.72 -9.43
N ILE A 125 33.71 7.90 -10.25
CA ILE A 125 34.32 7.26 -11.41
C ILE A 125 34.52 8.29 -12.53
N ASN A 126 33.43 8.92 -12.99
CA ASN A 126 33.50 9.92 -14.07
C ASN A 126 32.34 10.91 -13.97
N LYS A 127 32.62 12.15 -13.58
CA LYS A 127 31.64 13.22 -13.43
C LYS A 127 30.88 13.56 -14.71
N LYS A 128 31.59 13.51 -15.87
CA LYS A 128 31.04 13.89 -17.17
C LYS A 128 29.93 12.92 -17.59
N LEU A 129 30.09 11.62 -17.36
CA LEU A 129 29.06 10.61 -17.67
C LEU A 129 27.96 10.54 -16.60
N ALA A 130 28.28 10.82 -15.33
CA ALA A 130 27.28 10.78 -14.25
C ALA A 130 26.19 11.86 -14.39
N LEU A 131 26.56 13.08 -14.81
CA LEU A 131 25.61 14.21 -14.92
C LEU A 131 24.43 13.95 -15.86
N PRO A 132 24.61 13.53 -17.13
CA PRO A 132 23.48 13.22 -18.01
C PRO A 132 22.61 12.06 -17.49
N LEU A 133 23.20 11.09 -16.79
CA LEU A 133 22.43 10.00 -16.17
C LEU A 133 21.57 10.49 -14.99
N ILE A 134 22.07 11.42 -14.17
CA ILE A 134 21.28 12.07 -13.11
C ILE A 134 20.07 12.78 -13.72
N VAL A 135 20.27 13.54 -14.79
CA VAL A 135 19.16 14.22 -15.47
C VAL A 135 18.14 13.23 -16.00
N LEU A 136 18.56 12.13 -16.63
CA LEU A 136 17.66 11.10 -17.12
C LEU A 136 16.88 10.41 -15.99
N VAL A 137 17.50 10.15 -14.84
CA VAL A 137 16.83 9.56 -13.68
C VAL A 137 15.81 10.51 -13.08
N ILE A 138 16.12 11.81 -12.99
CA ILE A 138 15.15 12.81 -12.54
C ILE A 138 13.96 12.88 -13.50
N LEU A 139 14.20 12.93 -14.81
CA LEU A 139 13.14 12.94 -15.82
C LEU A 139 12.29 11.66 -15.75
N MET A 140 12.92 10.49 -15.62
CA MET A 140 12.23 9.22 -15.42
C MET A 140 11.35 9.26 -14.18
N PHE A 141 11.86 9.73 -13.05
CA PHE A 141 11.09 9.82 -11.81
C PHE A 141 9.86 10.72 -11.96
N LEU A 142 10.06 11.92 -12.49
CA LEU A 142 8.95 12.88 -12.71
C LEU A 142 7.89 12.34 -13.67
N PHE A 143 8.32 11.68 -14.73
CA PHE A 143 7.41 11.07 -15.70
C PHE A 143 6.66 9.88 -15.09
N SER A 144 7.36 8.97 -14.43
CA SER A 144 6.79 7.81 -13.75
C SER A 144 5.79 8.22 -12.66
N PHE A 145 6.11 9.26 -11.91
CA PHE A 145 5.21 9.83 -10.90
C PHE A 145 3.89 10.33 -11.51
N ARG A 146 3.97 11.10 -12.62
CA ARG A 146 2.75 11.56 -13.32
C ARG A 146 1.93 10.41 -13.88
N GLN A 147 2.59 9.42 -14.48
CA GLN A 147 1.90 8.26 -15.04
C GLN A 147 1.26 7.40 -13.95
N ASN A 148 1.90 7.25 -12.80
CA ASN A 148 1.32 6.55 -11.67
C ASN A 148 0.05 7.25 -11.17
N GLN A 149 0.04 8.58 -11.03
CA GLN A 149 -1.16 9.32 -10.66
C GLN A 149 -2.32 9.12 -11.66
N LYS A 150 -2.01 9.08 -12.97
CA LYS A 150 -3.00 8.78 -14.01
C LYS A 150 -3.53 7.36 -13.87
N MET A 151 -2.65 6.39 -13.67
CA MET A 151 -2.98 4.98 -13.48
C MET A 151 -3.87 4.78 -12.24
N GLN A 152 -3.58 5.45 -11.13
CA GLN A 152 -4.41 5.41 -9.92
C GLN A 152 -5.84 5.91 -10.17
N ARG A 153 -6.00 7.00 -10.90
CA ARG A 153 -7.33 7.53 -11.26
C ARG A 153 -8.14 6.52 -12.09
N THR A 154 -7.53 5.93 -13.11
CA THR A 154 -8.19 4.91 -13.94
C THR A 154 -8.49 3.63 -13.16
N PHE A 155 -7.65 3.27 -12.20
CA PHE A 155 -7.86 2.14 -11.30
C PHE A 155 -9.08 2.35 -10.37
N MET A 156 -9.21 3.56 -9.80
CA MET A 156 -10.36 3.92 -8.97
C MET A 156 -11.66 3.94 -9.78
N GLU A 157 -11.63 4.47 -11.01
CA GLU A 157 -12.79 4.42 -11.92
C GLU A 157 -13.17 2.97 -12.25
N ASN A 158 -12.19 2.11 -12.50
CA ASN A 158 -12.43 0.69 -12.74
C ASN A 158 -13.07 0.00 -11.52
N ARG A 159 -12.62 0.30 -10.29
CA ARG A 159 -13.25 -0.19 -9.05
C ARG A 159 -14.70 0.26 -8.91
N LYS A 160 -15.01 1.50 -9.28
CA LYS A 160 -16.39 2.01 -9.28
C LYS A 160 -17.24 1.23 -10.27
N LYS A 161 -16.74 1.00 -11.50
CA LYS A 161 -17.49 0.27 -12.53
C LYS A 161 -17.74 -1.19 -12.19
N ILE A 162 -16.79 -1.89 -11.54
CA ILE A 162 -17.07 -3.25 -11.07
C ILE A 162 -18.06 -3.25 -9.90
N GLY A 163 -18.07 -2.19 -9.08
CA GLY A 163 -19.12 -1.98 -8.06
C GLY A 163 -20.51 -1.86 -8.70
N ASP A 164 -20.66 -1.09 -9.77
CA ASP A 164 -21.92 -0.94 -10.52
C ASP A 164 -22.38 -2.30 -11.09
N VAL A 165 -21.46 -3.12 -11.61
CA VAL A 165 -21.75 -4.49 -12.10
C VAL A 165 -22.23 -5.39 -10.94
N ASN A 166 -21.55 -5.36 -9.79
CA ASN A 166 -21.90 -6.16 -8.63
C ASN A 166 -23.30 -5.78 -8.08
N ALA A 167 -23.60 -4.48 -7.99
CA ALA A 167 -24.90 -4.00 -7.56
C ALA A 167 -26.03 -4.49 -8.51
N SER A 168 -25.80 -4.37 -9.84
CA SER A 168 -26.75 -4.88 -10.83
C SER A 168 -26.98 -6.40 -10.72
N LEU A 169 -25.90 -7.18 -10.50
CA LEU A 169 -26.00 -8.62 -10.29
C LEU A 169 -26.74 -8.95 -9.00
N GLN A 170 -26.45 -8.26 -7.90
CA GLN A 170 -27.11 -8.48 -6.61
C GLN A 170 -28.60 -8.21 -6.71
N ASP A 171 -29.01 -7.12 -7.34
CA ASP A 171 -30.40 -6.75 -7.58
C ASP A 171 -31.15 -7.85 -8.36
N THR A 172 -30.60 -8.21 -9.53
CA THR A 172 -31.22 -9.21 -10.42
C THR A 172 -31.31 -10.59 -9.73
N LEU A 173 -30.22 -11.05 -9.10
CA LEU A 173 -30.18 -12.38 -8.47
C LEU A 173 -31.04 -12.45 -7.21
N SER A 174 -31.10 -11.40 -6.41
CA SER A 174 -32.00 -11.33 -5.22
C SER A 174 -33.46 -11.30 -5.64
N GLY A 175 -33.78 -10.62 -6.75
CA GLY A 175 -35.12 -10.53 -7.31
C GLY A 175 -35.44 -11.57 -8.40
N ILE A 176 -34.66 -12.63 -8.56
CA ILE A 176 -34.74 -13.55 -9.72
C ILE A 176 -36.13 -14.18 -9.89
N ARG A 177 -36.84 -14.47 -8.78
CA ARG A 177 -38.20 -15.00 -8.83
C ARG A 177 -39.18 -14.00 -9.47
N VAL A 178 -39.01 -12.70 -9.17
CA VAL A 178 -39.83 -11.63 -9.75
C VAL A 178 -39.49 -11.48 -11.24
N VAL A 179 -38.23 -11.44 -11.58
CA VAL A 179 -37.75 -11.36 -12.99
C VAL A 179 -38.39 -12.49 -13.82
N GLN A 180 -38.30 -13.74 -13.35
CA GLN A 180 -38.86 -14.90 -14.05
C GLN A 180 -40.40 -14.92 -14.06
N SER A 181 -41.05 -14.47 -12.97
CA SER A 181 -42.51 -14.42 -12.93
C SER A 181 -43.13 -13.43 -13.92
N PHE A 182 -42.40 -12.37 -14.25
CA PHE A 182 -42.83 -11.34 -15.20
C PHE A 182 -42.17 -11.47 -16.58
N THR A 183 -41.39 -12.52 -16.81
CA THR A 183 -40.66 -12.77 -18.09
C THR A 183 -39.79 -11.57 -18.49
N ASN A 184 -39.10 -10.96 -17.53
CA ASN A 184 -38.29 -9.77 -17.74
C ASN A 184 -36.78 -10.07 -17.92
N GLU A 185 -36.41 -11.32 -18.25
CA GLU A 185 -35.01 -11.76 -18.36
C GLU A 185 -34.23 -10.97 -19.42
N GLU A 186 -34.88 -10.60 -20.54
CA GLU A 186 -34.21 -9.85 -21.60
C GLU A 186 -33.87 -8.41 -21.15
N ILE A 187 -34.75 -7.80 -20.39
CA ILE A 187 -34.50 -6.44 -19.80
C ILE A 187 -33.32 -6.48 -18.83
N GLU A 188 -33.27 -7.49 -17.96
CA GLU A 188 -32.16 -7.65 -17.03
C GLU A 188 -30.84 -7.98 -17.72
N LYS A 189 -30.85 -8.80 -18.79
CA LYS A 189 -29.67 -9.05 -19.64
C LYS A 189 -29.15 -7.77 -20.27
N GLU A 190 -30.02 -6.91 -20.79
CA GLU A 190 -29.64 -5.64 -21.39
C GLU A 190 -29.00 -4.68 -20.35
N LYS A 191 -29.60 -4.57 -19.17
CA LYS A 191 -29.03 -3.80 -18.04
C LYS A 191 -27.65 -4.29 -17.66
N PHE A 192 -27.49 -5.61 -17.48
CA PHE A 192 -26.21 -6.22 -17.19
C PHE A 192 -25.18 -6.00 -18.29
N GLN A 193 -25.56 -6.19 -19.56
CA GLN A 193 -24.67 -5.96 -20.71
C GLN A 193 -24.16 -4.51 -20.74
N LYS A 194 -24.99 -3.53 -20.43
CA LYS A 194 -24.63 -2.11 -20.37
C LYS A 194 -23.59 -1.83 -19.26
N SER A 195 -23.83 -2.31 -18.04
CA SER A 195 -22.89 -2.14 -16.92
C SER A 195 -21.58 -2.90 -17.15
N ASN A 196 -21.64 -4.13 -17.68
CA ASN A 196 -20.47 -4.93 -18.01
C ASN A 196 -19.64 -4.32 -19.15
N HIS A 197 -20.30 -3.70 -20.15
CA HIS A 197 -19.59 -2.97 -21.21
C HIS A 197 -18.88 -1.71 -20.65
N ALA A 198 -19.54 -0.96 -19.77
CA ALA A 198 -18.91 0.20 -19.12
C ALA A 198 -17.69 -0.21 -18.29
N PHE A 199 -17.76 -1.34 -17.57
CA PHE A 199 -16.62 -1.92 -16.88
C PHE A 199 -15.49 -2.31 -17.86
N LEU A 200 -15.80 -2.97 -18.99
CA LEU A 200 -14.80 -3.31 -19.99
C LEU A 200 -14.07 -2.08 -20.53
N VAL A 201 -14.79 -0.98 -20.80
CA VAL A 201 -14.19 0.28 -21.29
C VAL A 201 -13.22 0.83 -20.24
N SER A 202 -13.65 0.95 -18.98
CA SER A 202 -12.79 1.43 -17.91
C SER A 202 -11.55 0.54 -17.68
N LYS A 203 -11.70 -0.77 -17.83
CA LYS A 203 -10.59 -1.74 -17.73
C LYS A 203 -9.59 -1.60 -18.88
N LYS A 204 -10.06 -1.33 -20.11
CA LYS A 204 -9.18 -1.03 -21.25
C LYS A 204 -8.36 0.24 -21.01
N ASP A 205 -8.97 1.29 -20.46
CA ASP A 205 -8.25 2.54 -20.14
C ASP A 205 -7.21 2.33 -19.05
N ASN A 206 -7.52 1.52 -18.03
CA ASN A 206 -6.55 1.14 -17.01
C ASN A 206 -5.35 0.40 -17.61
N TYR A 207 -5.60 -0.63 -18.43
CA TYR A 207 -4.52 -1.39 -19.08
C TYR A 207 -3.70 -0.55 -20.05
N ARG A 208 -4.32 0.44 -20.74
CA ARG A 208 -3.59 1.41 -21.56
C ARG A 208 -2.63 2.25 -20.70
N CYS A 209 -3.10 2.79 -19.58
CA CYS A 209 -2.25 3.55 -18.67
C CYS A 209 -1.11 2.69 -18.08
N MET A 210 -1.39 1.43 -17.74
CA MET A 210 -0.36 0.49 -17.29
C MET A 210 0.69 0.21 -18.38
N GLY A 211 0.24 0.01 -19.62
CA GLY A 211 1.15 -0.15 -20.76
C GLY A 211 2.01 1.08 -21.02
N GLU A 212 1.44 2.29 -20.95
CA GLU A 212 2.17 3.55 -21.04
C GLU A 212 3.24 3.68 -19.94
N PHE A 213 2.90 3.33 -18.69
CA PHE A 213 3.83 3.33 -17.56
C PHE A 213 5.01 2.36 -17.76
N MET A 214 4.71 1.11 -18.13
CA MET A 214 5.74 0.09 -18.35
C MET A 214 6.65 0.43 -19.54
N SER A 215 6.07 0.87 -20.67
CA SER A 215 6.83 1.20 -21.87
C SER A 215 7.71 2.44 -21.68
N SER A 216 7.22 3.45 -20.94
CA SER A 216 8.02 4.64 -20.66
C SER A 216 9.22 4.34 -19.74
N ASN A 217 9.03 3.50 -18.72
CA ASN A 217 10.13 3.06 -17.86
C ASN A 217 11.19 2.29 -18.66
N LEU A 218 10.77 1.40 -19.56
CA LEU A 218 11.68 0.69 -20.47
C LEU A 218 12.43 1.66 -21.42
N PHE A 219 11.73 2.68 -21.94
CA PHE A 219 12.32 3.70 -22.78
C PHE A 219 13.42 4.49 -22.05
N PHE A 220 13.15 4.98 -20.84
CA PHE A 220 14.16 5.69 -20.04
C PHE A 220 15.36 4.80 -19.70
N GLN A 221 15.11 3.53 -19.41
CA GLN A 221 16.20 2.55 -19.21
C GLN A 221 17.05 2.42 -20.47
N GLY A 222 16.43 2.27 -21.63
CA GLY A 222 17.12 2.20 -22.91
C GLY A 222 17.94 3.47 -23.20
N MET A 223 17.39 4.65 -22.90
CA MET A 223 18.11 5.93 -23.04
C MET A 223 19.31 6.02 -22.10
N MET A 224 19.22 5.51 -20.87
CA MET A 224 20.37 5.45 -19.96
C MET A 224 21.49 4.54 -20.52
N TYR A 225 21.14 3.37 -21.06
CA TYR A 225 22.12 2.51 -21.73
C TYR A 225 22.71 3.17 -22.98
N LEU A 226 21.89 3.81 -23.80
CA LEU A 226 22.35 4.51 -25.01
C LEU A 226 23.34 5.61 -24.66
N VAL A 227 23.02 6.48 -23.71
CA VAL A 227 23.90 7.56 -23.24
C VAL A 227 25.19 6.96 -22.67
N THR A 228 25.09 5.91 -21.88
CA THR A 228 26.29 5.26 -21.31
C THR A 228 27.20 4.69 -22.39
N LEU A 229 26.65 3.98 -23.37
CA LEU A 229 27.46 3.38 -24.44
C LEU A 229 28.03 4.42 -25.39
N VAL A 230 27.23 5.36 -25.86
CA VAL A 230 27.66 6.34 -26.87
C VAL A 230 28.58 7.39 -26.24
N TYR A 231 28.16 8.05 -25.18
CA TYR A 231 28.96 9.08 -24.54
C TYR A 231 30.13 8.50 -23.76
N GLY A 232 29.94 7.35 -23.09
CA GLY A 232 31.06 6.62 -22.46
C GLY A 232 32.08 6.12 -23.45
N GLY A 233 31.67 5.62 -24.64
CA GLY A 233 32.57 5.28 -25.75
C GLY A 233 33.37 6.48 -26.25
N TYR A 234 32.71 7.64 -26.38
CA TYR A 234 33.38 8.90 -26.70
C TYR A 234 34.46 9.28 -25.65
N LEU A 235 34.15 9.15 -24.36
CA LEU A 235 35.10 9.41 -23.27
C LEU A 235 36.27 8.42 -23.27
N ILE A 236 36.05 7.15 -23.63
CA ILE A 236 37.12 6.17 -23.80
C ILE A 236 38.04 6.56 -24.96
N ALA A 237 37.47 6.96 -26.10
CA ALA A 237 38.25 7.39 -27.26
C ALA A 237 39.17 8.61 -26.95
N ASN A 238 38.73 9.47 -26.02
CA ASN A 238 39.52 10.62 -25.54
C ASN A 238 40.41 10.29 -24.33
N ASN A 239 40.61 9.02 -23.97
CA ASN A 239 41.35 8.57 -22.80
C ASN A 239 40.87 9.16 -21.44
N GLU A 240 39.60 9.57 -21.34
CA GLU A 240 39.01 10.14 -20.13
C GLU A 240 38.26 9.06 -19.27
N MET A 241 38.17 7.84 -19.79
CA MET A 241 37.46 6.74 -19.14
C MET A 241 38.04 5.40 -19.58
N SER A 242 38.03 4.39 -18.70
CA SER A 242 38.44 3.03 -19.06
C SER A 242 37.22 2.17 -19.49
N ALA A 243 37.47 1.08 -20.25
CA ALA A 243 36.44 0.10 -20.59
C ALA A 243 35.87 -0.58 -19.34
N ALA A 244 36.65 -0.77 -18.29
CA ALA A 244 36.20 -1.29 -17.01
C ALA A 244 35.20 -0.33 -16.33
N ASP A 245 35.45 0.97 -16.38
CA ASP A 245 34.54 1.98 -15.84
C ASP A 245 33.20 2.02 -16.62
N LEU A 246 33.25 1.87 -17.96
CA LEU A 246 32.05 1.76 -18.79
C LEU A 246 31.21 0.54 -18.41
N ALA A 247 31.80 -0.63 -18.20
CA ALA A 247 31.16 -1.83 -17.75
C ALA A 247 30.50 -1.63 -16.38
N MET A 248 31.16 -0.91 -15.46
CA MET A 248 30.60 -0.54 -14.16
C MET A 248 29.35 0.34 -14.33
N TYR A 249 29.37 1.34 -15.19
CA TYR A 249 28.19 2.18 -15.48
C TYR A 249 27.03 1.34 -16.00
N ALA A 250 27.26 0.42 -16.94
CA ALA A 250 26.22 -0.46 -17.47
C ALA A 250 25.57 -1.34 -16.38
N LEU A 251 26.37 -1.87 -15.44
CA LEU A 251 25.87 -2.63 -14.30
C LEU A 251 25.02 -1.77 -13.32
N TYR A 252 25.38 -0.50 -13.15
CA TYR A 252 24.67 0.38 -12.23
C TYR A 252 23.32 0.85 -12.75
N ILE A 253 23.12 0.94 -14.08
CA ILE A 253 21.82 1.34 -14.65
C ILE A 253 20.71 0.40 -14.18
N GLY A 254 20.93 -0.93 -14.20
CA GLY A 254 19.95 -1.89 -13.70
C GLY A 254 19.55 -1.72 -12.23
N ILE A 255 20.32 -0.96 -11.46
CA ILE A 255 20.09 -0.74 -10.03
C ILE A 255 19.19 0.45 -9.75
N PHE A 256 19.09 1.41 -10.67
CA PHE A 256 18.25 2.61 -10.45
C PHE A 256 16.76 2.36 -10.67
N ILE A 257 16.40 1.43 -11.53
CA ILE A 257 15.02 1.24 -11.98
C ILE A 257 14.14 0.72 -10.85
N SER A 258 14.57 -0.36 -10.20
CA SER A 258 13.81 -0.97 -9.10
C SER A 258 13.53 0.01 -7.94
N PRO A 259 14.51 0.77 -7.40
CA PRO A 259 14.25 1.79 -6.39
C PRO A 259 13.26 2.87 -6.82
N ILE A 260 13.29 3.30 -8.08
CA ILE A 260 12.37 4.33 -8.58
C ILE A 260 10.95 3.78 -8.61
N GLN A 261 10.75 2.55 -9.08
CA GLN A 261 9.46 1.89 -9.07
C GLN A 261 8.93 1.71 -7.64
N ILE A 262 9.77 1.24 -6.73
CA ILE A 262 9.42 1.08 -5.30
C ILE A 262 9.00 2.42 -4.69
N LEU A 263 9.70 3.53 -4.98
CA LEU A 263 9.31 4.85 -4.46
C LEU A 263 7.97 5.33 -5.03
N VAL A 264 7.66 4.98 -6.27
CA VAL A 264 6.35 5.31 -6.88
C VAL A 264 5.23 4.48 -6.23
N GLU A 265 5.45 3.18 -6.01
CA GLU A 265 4.51 2.29 -5.32
C GLU A 265 4.31 2.68 -3.85
N LEU A 266 5.38 3.15 -3.19
CA LEU A 266 5.32 3.64 -1.82
C LEU A 266 4.34 4.81 -1.65
N MET A 267 4.19 5.67 -2.65
CA MET A 267 3.21 6.78 -2.59
C MET A 267 1.77 6.28 -2.51
N GLU A 268 1.44 5.18 -3.18
CA GLU A 268 0.12 4.56 -3.09
C GLU A 268 -0.11 3.94 -1.70
N MET A 269 0.86 3.17 -1.24
CA MET A 269 0.82 2.54 0.08
C MET A 269 0.67 3.59 1.19
N MET A 270 1.41 4.70 1.09
CA MET A 270 1.30 5.84 2.01
C MET A 270 -0.10 6.45 2.00
N GLN A 271 -0.72 6.65 0.83
CA GLN A 271 -2.07 7.21 0.75
C GLN A 271 -3.11 6.29 1.39
N LYS A 272 -3.01 4.96 1.16
CA LYS A 272 -3.90 3.97 1.76
C LYS A 272 -3.71 3.92 3.27
N GLY A 273 -2.48 3.76 3.73
CA GLY A 273 -2.15 3.70 5.15
C GLY A 273 -2.57 4.95 5.93
N LEU A 274 -2.26 6.14 5.40
CA LEU A 274 -2.68 7.41 6.03
C LEU A 274 -4.21 7.60 6.02
N SER A 275 -4.89 7.17 4.96
CA SER A 275 -6.35 7.23 4.91
C SER A 275 -6.99 6.26 5.90
N GLY A 276 -6.45 5.03 6.02
CA GLY A 276 -6.85 4.07 7.04
C GLY A 276 -6.62 4.60 8.45
N PHE A 277 -5.45 5.19 8.67
CA PHE A 277 -5.10 5.76 9.98
C PHE A 277 -6.00 6.93 10.40
N ARG A 278 -6.39 7.80 9.47
CA ARG A 278 -7.39 8.84 9.76
C ARG A 278 -8.72 8.24 10.20
N ARG A 279 -9.23 7.24 9.45
CA ARG A 279 -10.48 6.57 9.83
C ARG A 279 -10.39 5.80 11.15
N PHE A 280 -9.21 5.29 11.50
CA PHE A 280 -8.95 4.72 12.82
C PHE A 280 -9.05 5.80 13.91
N LEU A 281 -8.37 6.93 13.73
CA LEU A 281 -8.44 8.06 14.67
C LEU A 281 -9.86 8.63 14.79
N ASP A 282 -10.58 8.79 13.68
CA ASP A 282 -11.97 9.27 13.70
C ASP A 282 -12.87 8.43 14.62
N VAL A 283 -12.62 7.11 14.69
CA VAL A 283 -13.36 6.24 15.63
C VAL A 283 -12.86 6.39 17.05
N MET A 284 -11.54 6.36 17.26
CA MET A 284 -10.94 6.44 18.59
C MET A 284 -11.20 7.79 19.29
N GLU A 285 -11.40 8.87 18.52
CA GLU A 285 -11.76 10.19 19.02
C GLU A 285 -13.28 10.36 19.28
N THR A 286 -14.09 9.36 18.91
CA THR A 286 -15.54 9.40 19.18
C THR A 286 -15.78 9.10 20.66
N GLU A 287 -16.22 10.09 21.43
CA GLU A 287 -16.53 9.92 22.86
C GLU A 287 -17.82 9.09 23.04
N PRO A 288 -17.83 8.10 23.96
CA PRO A 288 -19.06 7.42 24.35
C PRO A 288 -20.09 8.41 24.92
N GLU A 289 -21.29 8.43 24.37
CA GLU A 289 -22.38 9.31 24.84
C GLU A 289 -22.86 8.96 26.27
N ILE A 290 -22.70 7.68 26.66
CA ILE A 290 -23.06 7.20 27.98
C ILE A 290 -21.80 6.83 28.73
N GLN A 291 -21.51 7.56 29.79
CA GLN A 291 -20.36 7.35 30.65
C GLN A 291 -20.81 7.23 32.10
N ASP A 292 -20.05 6.47 32.88
CA ASP A 292 -20.32 6.42 34.32
C ASP A 292 -20.10 7.78 34.97
N ALA A 293 -20.99 8.17 35.86
CA ALA A 293 -20.82 9.38 36.66
C ALA A 293 -19.58 9.25 37.56
N PRO A 294 -18.90 10.37 37.92
CA PRO A 294 -17.70 10.31 38.76
C PRO A 294 -17.94 9.66 40.14
N ASP A 295 -19.19 9.59 40.60
CA ASP A 295 -19.65 9.01 41.84
C ASP A 295 -20.46 7.71 41.61
N ALA A 296 -20.36 7.11 40.44
CA ALA A 296 -21.05 5.85 40.13
C ALA A 296 -20.63 4.75 41.12
N VAL A 297 -21.61 3.97 41.54
CA VAL A 297 -21.42 2.87 42.47
C VAL A 297 -21.80 1.54 41.82
N GLU A 298 -21.07 0.48 42.17
CA GLU A 298 -21.39 -0.86 41.69
C GLU A 298 -22.73 -1.33 42.29
N LEU A 299 -23.71 -1.70 41.45
CA LEU A 299 -24.97 -2.27 41.89
C LEU A 299 -24.77 -3.67 42.45
N LYS A 300 -25.04 -3.86 43.76
CA LYS A 300 -24.95 -5.15 44.43
C LYS A 300 -26.36 -5.67 44.72
N ASP A 301 -26.53 -6.99 44.72
CA ASP A 301 -27.77 -7.69 45.06
C ASP A 301 -29.02 -7.26 44.24
N VAL A 302 -28.84 -7.05 42.93
CA VAL A 302 -29.93 -6.65 41.99
C VAL A 302 -30.96 -7.74 41.87
N LYS A 303 -32.21 -7.45 42.34
CA LYS A 303 -33.34 -8.38 42.27
C LYS A 303 -34.07 -8.36 40.92
N GLY A 304 -33.80 -7.38 40.07
CA GLY A 304 -34.33 -7.29 38.71
C GLY A 304 -35.74 -6.72 38.60
N ARG A 305 -36.23 -5.93 39.61
CA ARG A 305 -37.45 -5.12 39.46
C ARG A 305 -37.12 -3.89 38.63
N VAL A 306 -37.93 -3.63 37.58
CA VAL A 306 -37.78 -2.45 36.70
C VAL A 306 -39.08 -1.61 36.79
N CYS A 307 -38.94 -0.32 36.97
CA CYS A 307 -40.02 0.64 37.04
C CYS A 307 -39.80 1.79 36.06
N TYR A 308 -40.73 2.02 35.17
CA TYR A 308 -40.85 3.20 34.34
C TYR A 308 -41.85 4.14 34.96
N GLU A 309 -41.51 5.39 35.19
CA GLU A 309 -42.37 6.41 35.77
C GLU A 309 -42.41 7.61 34.83
N ASP A 310 -43.54 7.81 34.16
CA ASP A 310 -43.79 8.94 33.26
C ASP A 310 -42.70 9.12 32.17
N VAL A 311 -42.31 8.03 31.55
CA VAL A 311 -41.23 8.02 30.57
C VAL A 311 -41.74 8.43 29.19
N SER A 312 -41.15 9.50 28.62
CA SER A 312 -41.31 9.90 27.22
C SER A 312 -40.01 9.76 26.48
N PHE A 313 -40.07 9.27 25.24
CA PHE A 313 -38.89 9.04 24.41
C PHE A 313 -39.14 9.37 22.93
N HIS A 314 -38.18 10.00 22.29
CA HIS A 314 -38.07 10.14 20.83
C HIS A 314 -36.65 9.86 20.39
N TYR A 315 -36.47 9.42 19.13
CA TYR A 315 -35.11 9.32 18.52
C TYR A 315 -34.55 10.71 18.20
N SER A 316 -33.25 10.86 18.24
CA SER A 316 -32.56 12.16 18.03
C SER A 316 -32.71 12.72 16.59
N ASP A 317 -33.02 11.87 15.63
CA ASP A 317 -33.19 12.17 14.21
C ASP A 317 -34.66 12.41 13.80
N ASP A 318 -35.59 12.21 14.70
CA ASP A 318 -37.04 12.39 14.47
C ASP A 318 -37.70 13.04 15.69
N GLU A 319 -38.44 14.14 15.46
CA GLU A 319 -39.25 14.80 16.51
C GLU A 319 -40.51 13.99 16.90
N THR A 320 -40.78 12.87 16.21
CA THR A 320 -41.94 12.02 16.51
C THR A 320 -41.76 11.30 17.85
N THR A 321 -42.62 11.58 18.80
CA THR A 321 -42.60 10.93 20.10
C THR A 321 -42.96 9.43 19.95
N VAL A 322 -42.01 8.54 20.24
CA VAL A 322 -42.21 7.07 20.19
C VAL A 322 -42.89 6.54 21.45
N LEU A 323 -42.49 7.06 22.60
CA LEU A 323 -43.13 6.78 23.89
C LEU A 323 -43.61 8.09 24.50
N SER A 324 -44.82 8.14 24.99
CA SER A 324 -45.40 9.34 25.62
C SER A 324 -46.04 8.94 26.99
N HIS A 325 -45.45 9.49 28.07
CA HIS A 325 -45.97 9.34 29.42
C HIS A 325 -46.21 7.89 29.84
N VAL A 326 -45.27 6.98 29.51
CA VAL A 326 -45.40 5.55 29.83
C VAL A 326 -44.99 5.27 31.27
N SER A 327 -45.92 4.65 32.03
CA SER A 327 -45.65 4.18 33.39
C SER A 327 -45.95 2.69 33.47
N ILE A 328 -44.91 1.87 33.77
CA ILE A 328 -45.04 0.42 33.88
C ILE A 328 -44.10 -0.14 34.94
N GLU A 329 -44.58 -1.09 35.71
CA GLU A 329 -43.79 -1.85 36.68
C GLU A 329 -43.65 -3.30 36.25
N ILE A 330 -42.38 -3.75 36.18
CA ILE A 330 -42.03 -5.14 35.89
C ILE A 330 -41.45 -5.77 37.16
N PRO A 331 -42.18 -6.67 37.83
CA PRO A 331 -41.68 -7.34 39.02
C PRO A 331 -40.49 -8.23 38.75
N ALA A 332 -39.62 -8.43 39.74
CA ALA A 332 -38.46 -9.30 39.64
C ALA A 332 -38.86 -10.72 39.17
N GLY A 333 -38.12 -11.26 38.20
CA GLY A 333 -38.33 -12.61 37.64
C GLY A 333 -39.58 -12.76 36.76
N LYS A 334 -40.24 -11.68 36.36
CA LYS A 334 -41.38 -11.69 35.43
C LYS A 334 -40.99 -11.17 34.06
N SER A 335 -41.65 -11.71 33.03
CA SER A 335 -41.61 -11.18 31.66
C SER A 335 -42.92 -10.48 31.36
N VAL A 336 -42.86 -9.35 30.66
CA VAL A 336 -44.00 -8.59 30.18
C VAL A 336 -43.91 -8.50 28.67
N ALA A 337 -45.00 -8.77 27.94
CA ALA A 337 -45.07 -8.66 26.48
C ALA A 337 -46.15 -7.67 26.08
#